data_f22012856ad122a1d624ced7c918aa35
#
_entry.id   f22012856ad122a1d624ced7c918aa35
#
_cell.length_a   1.000
_cell.length_b   1.000
_cell.length_c   1.000
_cell.angle_alpha   90.00
_cell.angle_beta   90.00
_cell.angle_gamma   90.00
#
_symmetry.space_group_name_H-M   'P 1'
#
loop_
_entity.id
_entity.type
_entity.pdbx_description
1 polymer ?
#
loop_
_entity_poly.entity_id
_entity_poly.type
_entity_poly.pdbx_seq_one_letter_code
_entity_poly.pdbx_strand_id
1 'polypeptide(L)'
;MKTFSLAKFSLALLLLSLPFNFILTDGVGSVYLSTILIFLNFLIVVFFSKGQLIFKKEAFIAICVFIYFLLFTILNVLVSKGFLLKEQLIFSVIHLQLILVFLLGNYYSNYISKEVLFKFLFFVILLFSFRIFIDDWDKVFNLSSVRGFRVETIFAGGVNNFGLIVGLGFIISFFHLKKGMLKVISCLYFIIVIILTMSRGALFGLVITLFLVALYDSKGKILSSLLKTSFFLTVIGFIVLLYSNAAQDIALQFSERFLSIFSGETTIEQASSGRGLIVRDMYNNHIKNSSILEILFGHGMGSINYMVNGSPYESSHNFIVDVFYRNGILILLGYLALVIYLCFMFFKNRKGADLTLFGFFVFLHFEILVNPYVYAAQTGWIYGLFLAIFLNQNRLGHYKRKKIILE
;
A
#
# COMPACT_ATOMS: atom_id res chain seq x y z
N MET A 1 27.16 -5.05 18.47
CA MET A 1 26.08 -5.83 17.84
C MET A 1 26.47 -6.12 16.40
N LYS A 2 26.42 -7.37 15.90
CA LYS A 2 26.77 -7.66 14.51
C LYS A 2 25.73 -6.99 13.60
N THR A 3 26.16 -6.37 12.51
CA THR A 3 25.31 -5.60 11.56
C THR A 3 24.07 -6.37 11.08
N PHE A 4 24.19 -7.68 10.89
CA PHE A 4 23.08 -8.56 10.53
C PHE A 4 22.01 -8.70 11.64
N SER A 5 22.42 -8.75 12.90
CA SER A 5 21.52 -8.79 14.06
C SER A 5 20.77 -7.46 14.22
N LEU A 6 21.47 -6.35 14.00
CA LEU A 6 20.87 -5.01 14.03
C LEU A 6 19.81 -4.85 12.94
N ALA A 7 20.10 -5.25 11.70
CA ALA A 7 19.16 -5.12 10.60
C ALA A 7 17.86 -5.92 10.85
N LYS A 8 17.95 -7.13 11.40
CA LYS A 8 16.77 -7.94 11.75
C LYS A 8 15.97 -7.33 12.90
N PHE A 9 16.64 -6.87 13.94
CA PHE A 9 15.99 -6.20 15.05
C PHE A 9 15.25 -4.94 14.59
N SER A 10 15.92 -4.09 13.84
CA SER A 10 15.39 -2.88 13.27
C SER A 10 14.19 -3.14 12.35
N LEU A 11 14.27 -4.16 11.47
CA LEU A 11 13.13 -4.57 10.64
C LEU A 11 11.95 -5.07 11.47
N ALA A 12 12.19 -5.90 12.48
CA ALA A 12 11.14 -6.39 13.36
C ALA A 12 10.44 -5.24 14.08
N LEU A 13 11.22 -4.29 14.62
CA LEU A 13 10.67 -3.10 15.28
C LEU A 13 9.81 -2.26 14.34
N LEU A 14 10.27 -2.04 13.10
CA LEU A 14 9.50 -1.32 12.09
C LEU A 14 8.18 -2.04 11.77
N LEU A 15 8.24 -3.33 11.48
CA LEU A 15 7.06 -4.08 11.06
C LEU A 15 6.06 -4.30 12.19
N LEU A 16 6.52 -4.47 13.42
CA LEU A 16 5.64 -4.57 14.59
C LEU A 16 4.86 -3.27 14.87
N SER A 17 5.28 -2.14 14.30
CA SER A 17 4.47 -0.92 14.38
C SER A 17 3.10 -1.06 13.70
N LEU A 18 2.92 -1.97 12.71
CA LEU A 18 1.63 -2.19 12.04
C LEU A 18 0.53 -2.68 12.99
N PRO A 19 0.69 -3.84 13.68
CA PRO A 19 -0.36 -4.37 14.55
C PRO A 19 -0.52 -3.61 15.87
N PHE A 20 0.40 -2.70 16.20
CA PHE A 20 0.41 -1.92 17.45
C PHE A 20 0.46 -0.42 17.22
N ASN A 21 -0.14 0.06 16.14
CA ASN A 21 -0.09 1.47 15.74
C ASN A 21 -1.11 2.32 16.51
N PHE A 22 -0.88 2.53 17.78
CA PHE A 22 -1.74 3.35 18.64
C PHE A 22 -1.68 4.83 18.25
N ILE A 23 -2.82 5.51 18.37
CA ILE A 23 -2.90 6.97 18.32
C ILE A 23 -2.38 7.51 19.65
N LEU A 24 -1.39 8.37 19.59
CA LEU A 24 -0.77 8.98 20.79
C LEU A 24 -1.36 10.35 21.10
N THR A 25 -1.87 11.05 20.09
CA THR A 25 -2.55 12.34 20.23
C THR A 25 -3.77 12.37 19.33
N ASP A 26 -4.93 12.74 19.88
CA ASP A 26 -6.15 12.91 19.12
C ASP A 26 -6.24 14.29 18.45
N GLY A 27 -6.98 14.37 17.34
CA GLY A 27 -7.29 15.59 16.61
C GLY A 27 -6.57 15.75 15.29
N VAL A 28 -6.71 16.92 14.68
CA VAL A 28 -6.02 17.26 13.44
C VAL A 28 -4.52 17.19 13.68
N GLY A 29 -3.86 16.19 13.10
CA GLY A 29 -2.44 15.92 13.31
C GLY A 29 -2.14 14.83 14.32
N SER A 30 -2.98 13.79 14.34
CA SER A 30 -2.74 12.62 15.18
C SER A 30 -1.34 12.06 14.96
N VAL A 31 -0.58 11.93 16.05
CA VAL A 31 0.73 11.27 16.06
C VAL A 31 0.51 9.80 16.36
N TYR A 32 1.03 8.96 15.49
CA TYR A 32 0.94 7.50 15.63
C TYR A 32 2.21 6.92 16.20
N LEU A 33 2.09 5.81 16.89
CA LEU A 33 3.24 5.07 17.41
C LEU A 33 4.22 4.70 16.27
N SER A 34 3.71 4.36 15.08
CA SER A 34 4.54 4.08 13.91
C SER A 34 5.46 5.24 13.56
N THR A 35 4.99 6.48 13.66
CA THR A 35 5.78 7.68 13.41
C THR A 35 7.01 7.71 14.33
N ILE A 36 6.79 7.58 15.64
CA ILE A 36 7.89 7.60 16.63
C ILE A 36 8.84 6.43 16.40
N LEU A 37 8.30 5.23 16.18
CA LEU A 37 9.12 4.04 15.97
C LEU A 37 9.97 4.14 14.69
N ILE A 38 9.46 4.75 13.62
CA ILE A 38 10.23 4.98 12.39
C ILE A 38 11.42 5.90 12.67
N PHE A 39 11.20 7.04 13.33
CA PHE A 39 12.27 7.97 13.67
C PHE A 39 13.31 7.35 14.59
N LEU A 40 12.86 6.70 15.66
CA LEU A 40 13.74 6.01 16.62
C LEU A 40 14.57 4.92 15.91
N ASN A 41 13.93 4.12 15.10
CA ASN A 41 14.56 3.04 14.35
C ASN A 41 15.62 3.57 13.37
N PHE A 42 15.32 4.67 12.68
CA PHE A 42 16.29 5.31 11.80
C PHE A 42 17.51 5.81 12.60
N LEU A 43 17.31 6.48 13.73
CA LEU A 43 18.40 6.92 14.62
C LEU A 43 19.25 5.73 15.11
N ILE A 44 18.61 4.63 15.52
CA ILE A 44 19.31 3.40 15.93
C ILE A 44 20.19 2.88 14.79
N VAL A 45 19.64 2.79 13.57
CA VAL A 45 20.40 2.30 12.41
C VAL A 45 21.56 3.24 12.09
N VAL A 46 21.35 4.55 12.06
CA VAL A 46 22.40 5.54 11.77
C VAL A 46 23.52 5.45 12.82
N PHE A 47 23.16 5.42 14.10
CA PHE A 47 24.13 5.35 15.20
C PHE A 47 24.98 4.07 15.14
N PHE A 48 24.35 2.90 15.03
CA PHE A 48 25.05 1.62 15.03
C PHE A 48 25.73 1.25 13.69
N SER A 49 25.28 1.83 12.56
CA SER A 49 25.95 1.69 11.26
C SER A 49 27.07 2.70 11.07
N LYS A 50 27.35 3.56 12.06
CA LYS A 50 28.32 4.66 11.96
C LYS A 50 28.04 5.60 10.76
N GLY A 51 26.76 5.80 10.43
CA GLY A 51 26.33 6.63 9.31
C GLY A 51 26.60 6.05 7.92
N GLN A 52 27.12 4.83 7.82
CA GLN A 52 27.40 4.19 6.53
C GLN A 52 26.12 3.61 5.92
N LEU A 53 25.37 4.47 5.24
CA LEU A 53 24.25 4.07 4.41
C LEU A 53 24.72 3.96 2.96
N ILE A 54 24.86 2.73 2.46
CA ILE A 54 25.31 2.49 1.08
C ILE A 54 24.10 2.53 0.16
N PHE A 55 24.08 3.50 -0.76
CA PHE A 55 23.01 3.66 -1.75
C PHE A 55 23.49 3.26 -3.15
N LYS A 56 22.60 2.63 -3.92
CA LYS A 56 22.76 2.56 -5.37
C LYS A 56 22.39 3.90 -6.01
N LYS A 57 22.85 4.12 -7.24
CA LYS A 57 22.52 5.31 -8.02
C LYS A 57 21.01 5.52 -8.12
N GLU A 58 20.25 4.46 -8.35
CA GLU A 58 18.79 4.49 -8.45
C GLU A 58 18.13 4.88 -7.12
N ALA A 59 18.63 4.35 -6.01
CA ALA A 59 18.16 4.72 -4.68
C ALA A 59 18.48 6.18 -4.37
N PHE A 60 19.63 6.67 -4.78
CA PHE A 60 20.00 8.09 -4.64
C PHE A 60 19.07 9.01 -5.43
N ILE A 61 18.73 8.65 -6.67
CA ILE A 61 17.75 9.40 -7.48
C ILE A 61 16.41 9.47 -6.77
N ALA A 62 15.91 8.33 -6.25
CA ALA A 62 14.65 8.30 -5.51
C ALA A 62 14.69 9.18 -4.25
N ILE A 63 15.82 9.19 -3.53
CA ILE A 63 16.02 10.10 -2.39
C ILE A 63 15.95 11.57 -2.83
N CYS A 64 16.62 11.92 -3.92
CA CYS A 64 16.58 13.29 -4.44
C CYS A 64 15.16 13.71 -4.80
N VAL A 65 14.38 12.82 -5.42
CA VAL A 65 12.96 13.06 -5.72
C VAL A 65 12.16 13.27 -4.42
N PHE A 66 12.35 12.44 -3.40
CA PHE A 66 11.68 12.62 -2.11
C PHE A 66 12.10 13.89 -1.38
N ILE A 67 13.40 14.25 -1.39
CA ILE A 67 13.88 15.49 -0.79
C ILE A 67 13.29 16.69 -1.54
N TYR A 68 13.21 16.63 -2.86
CA TYR A 68 12.55 17.65 -3.65
C TYR A 68 11.08 17.82 -3.24
N PHE A 69 10.33 16.72 -3.07
CA PHE A 69 8.96 16.72 -2.55
C PHE A 69 8.88 17.44 -1.20
N LEU A 70 9.78 17.11 -0.28
CA LEU A 70 9.80 17.69 1.06
C LEU A 70 10.09 19.19 1.02
N LEU A 71 11.14 19.59 0.33
CA LEU A 71 11.52 21.01 0.17
C LEU A 71 10.41 21.80 -0.48
N PHE A 72 9.78 21.24 -1.51
CA PHE A 72 8.69 21.89 -2.21
C PHE A 72 7.45 22.03 -1.33
N THR A 73 7.13 21.02 -0.53
CA THR A 73 6.05 21.11 0.48
C THR A 73 6.33 22.22 1.49
N ILE A 74 7.56 22.31 1.99
CA ILE A 74 7.97 23.38 2.92
C ILE A 74 7.88 24.78 2.25
N LEU A 75 8.32 24.90 1.01
CA LEU A 75 8.21 26.17 0.26
C LEU A 75 6.76 26.58 0.05
N ASN A 76 5.88 25.64 -0.28
CA ASN A 76 4.46 25.93 -0.40
C ASN A 76 3.83 26.37 0.93
N VAL A 77 4.28 25.83 2.07
CA VAL A 77 3.89 26.31 3.39
C VAL A 77 4.23 27.79 3.58
N LEU A 78 5.41 28.19 3.13
CA LEU A 78 5.89 29.58 3.31
C LEU A 78 5.22 30.57 2.35
N VAL A 79 4.77 30.10 1.19
CA VAL A 79 4.18 30.96 0.13
C VAL A 79 2.64 30.98 0.20
N SER A 80 1.99 29.95 0.68
CA SER A 80 0.54 29.85 0.71
C SER A 80 -0.07 30.75 1.79
N LYS A 81 -0.63 31.86 1.35
CA LYS A 81 -1.41 32.76 2.20
C LYS A 81 -2.74 32.10 2.59
N GLY A 82 -2.87 31.64 3.82
CA GLY A 82 -4.18 31.30 4.40
C GLY A 82 -4.43 29.82 4.72
N PHE A 83 -3.45 28.93 4.54
CA PHE A 83 -3.59 27.53 4.96
C PHE A 83 -3.10 27.29 6.38
N LEU A 84 -3.75 26.37 7.09
CA LEU A 84 -3.35 25.97 8.43
C LEU A 84 -1.95 25.35 8.36
N LEU A 85 -0.94 26.07 8.81
CA LEU A 85 0.47 25.66 8.91
C LEU A 85 0.59 24.25 9.52
N LYS A 86 -0.30 23.93 10.46
CA LYS A 86 -0.37 22.64 11.14
C LYS A 86 -0.61 21.48 10.15
N GLU A 87 -1.58 21.59 9.24
CA GLU A 87 -1.91 20.51 8.28
C GLU A 87 -0.74 20.25 7.33
N GLN A 88 -0.14 21.31 6.83
CA GLN A 88 1.01 21.18 5.93
C GLN A 88 2.21 20.55 6.63
N LEU A 89 2.47 20.87 7.89
CA LEU A 89 3.52 20.23 8.68
C LEU A 89 3.25 18.73 8.88
N ILE A 90 1.99 18.33 9.11
CA ILE A 90 1.62 16.92 9.25
C ILE A 90 1.94 16.13 7.98
N PHE A 91 1.51 16.64 6.83
CA PHE A 91 1.83 15.98 5.56
C PHE A 91 3.34 15.97 5.27
N SER A 92 4.08 16.99 5.69
CA SER A 92 5.54 16.99 5.63
C SER A 92 6.15 15.87 6.48
N VAL A 93 5.61 15.61 7.67
CA VAL A 93 6.03 14.48 8.53
C VAL A 93 5.74 13.13 7.88
N ILE A 94 4.57 12.97 7.23
CA ILE A 94 4.24 11.75 6.48
C ILE A 94 5.24 11.50 5.34
N HIS A 95 5.62 12.54 4.61
CA HIS A 95 6.64 12.42 3.56
C HIS A 95 8.03 12.08 4.13
N LEU A 96 8.37 12.69 5.26
CA LEU A 96 9.61 12.35 5.95
C LEU A 96 9.62 10.89 6.41
N GLN A 97 8.49 10.35 6.89
CA GLN A 97 8.37 8.92 7.19
C GLN A 97 8.67 8.04 5.97
N LEU A 98 8.11 8.38 4.80
CA LEU A 98 8.38 7.65 3.55
C LEU A 98 9.88 7.63 3.23
N ILE A 99 10.56 8.78 3.37
CA ILE A 99 12.00 8.88 3.12
C ILE A 99 12.77 8.02 4.10
N LEU A 100 12.50 8.13 5.40
CA LEU A 100 13.20 7.39 6.43
C LEU A 100 13.01 5.88 6.24
N VAL A 101 11.79 5.43 5.94
CA VAL A 101 11.53 4.00 5.69
C VAL A 101 12.14 3.53 4.38
N PHE A 102 12.19 4.38 3.35
CA PHE A 102 12.96 4.08 2.15
C PHE A 102 14.45 3.86 2.44
N LEU A 103 15.07 4.71 3.26
CA LEU A 103 16.46 4.57 3.69
C LEU A 103 16.67 3.29 4.50
N LEU A 104 15.78 2.99 5.44
CA LEU A 104 15.77 1.75 6.21
C LEU A 104 15.60 0.52 5.31
N GLY A 105 14.68 0.56 4.35
CA GLY A 105 14.47 -0.52 3.38
C GLY A 105 15.70 -0.79 2.52
N ASN A 106 16.41 0.27 2.11
CA ASN A 106 17.69 0.12 1.42
C ASN A 106 18.75 -0.53 2.31
N TYR A 107 18.83 -0.15 3.59
CA TYR A 107 19.71 -0.79 4.56
C TYR A 107 19.35 -2.28 4.73
N TYR A 108 18.08 -2.63 4.91
CA TYR A 108 17.64 -4.02 5.05
C TYR A 108 17.99 -4.87 3.82
N SER A 109 17.81 -4.31 2.62
CA SER A 109 18.14 -5.00 1.37
C SER A 109 19.61 -5.39 1.24
N ASN A 110 20.51 -4.76 2.00
CA ASN A 110 21.93 -5.11 2.01
C ASN A 110 22.27 -6.23 3.02
N TYR A 111 21.46 -6.41 4.07
CA TYR A 111 21.81 -7.29 5.21
C TYR A 111 20.80 -8.40 5.47
N ILE A 112 19.62 -8.38 4.85
CA ILE A 112 18.56 -9.35 5.09
C ILE A 112 18.23 -10.05 3.77
N SER A 113 18.16 -11.38 3.79
CA SER A 113 17.70 -12.14 2.62
C SER A 113 16.19 -11.95 2.43
N LYS A 114 15.73 -12.07 1.20
CA LYS A 114 14.31 -11.94 0.86
C LYS A 114 13.44 -12.99 1.58
N GLU A 115 13.95 -14.19 1.79
CA GLU A 115 13.24 -15.25 2.51
C GLU A 115 12.95 -14.85 3.96
N VAL A 116 13.92 -14.22 4.62
CA VAL A 116 13.74 -13.70 5.98
C VAL A 116 12.78 -12.53 5.98
N LEU A 117 12.95 -11.60 5.04
CA LEU A 117 12.06 -10.44 4.90
C LEU A 117 10.59 -10.86 4.72
N PHE A 118 10.31 -11.79 3.78
CA PHE A 118 8.95 -12.25 3.53
C PHE A 118 8.36 -13.06 4.68
N LYS A 119 9.18 -13.82 5.42
CA LYS A 119 8.72 -14.48 6.65
C LYS A 119 8.30 -13.48 7.73
N PHE A 120 9.10 -12.42 7.94
CA PHE A 120 8.75 -11.36 8.89
C PHE A 120 7.47 -10.65 8.46
N LEU A 121 7.38 -10.23 7.20
CA LEU A 121 6.18 -9.60 6.64
C LEU A 121 4.95 -10.50 6.79
N PHE A 122 5.05 -11.77 6.41
CA PHE A 122 3.95 -12.72 6.52
C PHE A 122 3.45 -12.81 7.97
N PHE A 123 4.36 -13.00 8.92
CA PHE A 123 4.00 -13.15 10.33
C PHE A 123 3.34 -11.88 10.88
N VAL A 124 3.89 -10.70 10.55
CA VAL A 124 3.36 -9.43 11.02
C VAL A 124 2.00 -9.12 10.39
N ILE A 125 1.83 -9.39 9.08
CA ILE A 125 0.54 -9.18 8.41
C ILE A 125 -0.50 -10.17 8.97
N LEU A 126 -0.12 -11.41 9.25
CA LEU A 126 -1.00 -12.37 9.92
C LEU A 126 -1.45 -11.84 11.28
N LEU A 127 -0.52 -11.39 12.11
CA LEU A 127 -0.81 -10.79 13.41
C LEU A 127 -1.70 -9.55 13.29
N PHE A 128 -1.41 -8.68 12.33
CA PHE A 128 -2.20 -7.49 12.04
C PHE A 128 -3.64 -7.86 11.61
N SER A 129 -3.78 -8.85 10.76
CA SER A 129 -5.11 -9.28 10.29
C SER A 129 -5.94 -9.96 11.39
N PHE A 130 -5.30 -10.62 12.36
CA PHE A 130 -6.00 -11.18 13.52
C PHE A 130 -6.62 -10.13 14.45
N ARG A 131 -6.17 -8.89 14.38
CA ARG A 131 -6.72 -7.80 15.20
C ARG A 131 -8.20 -7.55 14.94
N ILE A 132 -8.74 -7.90 13.76
CA ILE A 132 -10.18 -7.76 13.49
C ILE A 132 -11.06 -8.53 14.50
N PHE A 133 -10.57 -9.67 14.99
CA PHE A 133 -11.26 -10.47 16.00
C PHE A 133 -11.27 -9.82 17.39
N ILE A 134 -10.47 -8.78 17.60
CA ILE A 134 -10.43 -7.98 18.82
C ILE A 134 -11.19 -6.67 18.61
N ASP A 135 -10.90 -5.98 17.50
CA ASP A 135 -11.36 -4.62 17.26
C ASP A 135 -12.81 -4.60 16.73
N ASP A 136 -13.19 -5.59 15.93
CA ASP A 136 -14.50 -5.69 15.25
C ASP A 136 -15.21 -7.03 15.50
N TRP A 137 -15.05 -7.63 16.70
CA TRP A 137 -15.61 -8.92 17.07
C TRP A 137 -17.09 -9.05 16.75
N ASP A 138 -17.89 -8.07 17.19
CA ASP A 138 -19.33 -8.09 17.00
C ASP A 138 -19.72 -8.10 15.52
N LYS A 139 -18.99 -7.35 14.68
CA LYS A 139 -19.24 -7.33 13.25
C LYS A 139 -18.82 -8.66 12.59
N VAL A 140 -17.75 -9.29 13.05
CA VAL A 140 -17.27 -10.56 12.49
C VAL A 140 -18.25 -11.71 12.77
N PHE A 141 -18.85 -11.75 13.95
CA PHE A 141 -19.71 -12.86 14.37
C PHE A 141 -21.21 -12.59 14.24
N ASN A 142 -21.65 -11.33 14.14
CA ASN A 142 -23.05 -10.93 13.98
C ASN A 142 -23.32 -10.35 12.58
N LEU A 143 -22.85 -11.04 11.54
CA LEU A 143 -22.87 -10.59 10.15
C LEU A 143 -24.27 -10.20 9.62
N SER A 144 -25.32 -10.81 10.15
CA SER A 144 -26.70 -10.58 9.70
C SER A 144 -27.37 -9.31 10.23
N SER A 145 -26.79 -8.67 11.24
CA SER A 145 -27.45 -7.56 11.95
C SER A 145 -27.11 -6.15 11.46
N VAL A 146 -26.09 -5.99 10.63
CA VAL A 146 -25.55 -4.67 10.29
C VAL A 146 -25.58 -4.42 8.78
N ARG A 147 -26.55 -3.60 8.31
CA ARG A 147 -26.53 -3.06 6.97
C ARG A 147 -25.27 -2.19 6.77
N GLY A 148 -24.49 -2.47 5.73
CA GLY A 148 -23.27 -1.72 5.42
C GLY A 148 -22.01 -2.22 6.10
N PHE A 149 -22.02 -3.47 6.50
CA PHE A 149 -20.96 -4.22 7.14
C PHE A 149 -19.58 -4.04 6.46
N ARG A 150 -18.61 -3.60 7.23
CA ARG A 150 -17.19 -3.55 6.84
C ARG A 150 -16.35 -3.81 8.08
N VAL A 151 -15.43 -4.77 7.95
CA VAL A 151 -14.50 -5.12 9.02
C VAL A 151 -13.16 -4.45 8.79
N GLU A 152 -12.65 -3.83 9.82
CA GLU A 152 -11.31 -3.25 9.82
C GLU A 152 -10.69 -3.29 11.22
N THR A 153 -9.40 -3.05 11.31
CA THR A 153 -8.76 -2.73 12.58
C THR A 153 -8.56 -1.21 12.69
N ILE A 154 -8.74 -0.67 13.89
CA ILE A 154 -8.52 0.75 14.20
C ILE A 154 -7.11 1.22 13.81
N PHE A 155 -6.14 0.31 13.71
CA PHE A 155 -4.76 0.62 13.36
C PHE A 155 -4.50 0.78 11.87
N ALA A 156 -5.46 0.42 11.01
CA ALA A 156 -5.29 0.51 9.56
C ALA A 156 -5.52 1.92 9.00
N GLY A 157 -6.30 2.74 9.68
CA GLY A 157 -6.73 4.04 9.16
C GLY A 157 -7.74 3.92 8.03
N GLY A 158 -8.55 2.87 8.05
CA GLY A 158 -9.66 2.63 7.12
C GLY A 158 -9.62 1.27 6.42
N VAL A 159 -10.80 0.79 6.02
CA VAL A 159 -11.00 -0.56 5.42
C VAL A 159 -10.15 -0.80 4.18
N ASN A 160 -9.92 0.22 3.35
CA ASN A 160 -9.11 0.06 2.15
C ASN A 160 -7.63 -0.16 2.48
N ASN A 161 -7.11 0.57 3.48
CA ASN A 161 -5.74 0.38 3.96
C ASN A 161 -5.56 -0.99 4.62
N PHE A 162 -6.58 -1.45 5.35
CA PHE A 162 -6.59 -2.79 5.91
C PHE A 162 -6.60 -3.85 4.82
N GLY A 163 -7.49 -3.72 3.82
CA GLY A 163 -7.53 -4.60 2.65
C GLY A 163 -6.21 -4.65 1.88
N LEU A 164 -5.54 -3.51 1.72
CA LEU A 164 -4.19 -3.43 1.13
C LEU A 164 -3.19 -4.33 1.88
N ILE A 165 -3.08 -4.16 3.20
CA ILE A 165 -2.09 -4.91 4.00
C ILE A 165 -2.40 -6.42 3.96
N VAL A 166 -3.67 -6.79 4.09
CA VAL A 166 -4.11 -8.20 4.03
C VAL A 166 -3.84 -8.79 2.64
N GLY A 167 -4.03 -7.99 1.58
CA GLY A 167 -3.70 -8.38 0.21
C GLY A 167 -2.22 -8.70 0.00
N LEU A 168 -1.32 -7.94 0.64
CA LEU A 168 0.12 -8.27 0.66
C LEU A 168 0.37 -9.62 1.34
N GLY A 169 -0.35 -9.94 2.43
CA GLY A 169 -0.30 -11.24 3.09
C GLY A 169 -0.72 -12.39 2.16
N PHE A 170 -1.79 -12.19 1.39
CA PHE A 170 -2.20 -13.13 0.36
C PHE A 170 -1.12 -13.38 -0.70
N ILE A 171 -0.51 -12.31 -1.22
CA ILE A 171 0.56 -12.40 -2.23
C ILE A 171 1.76 -13.20 -1.71
N ILE A 172 2.18 -12.98 -0.45
CA ILE A 172 3.25 -13.78 0.17
C ILE A 172 2.82 -15.24 0.26
N SER A 173 1.60 -15.49 0.73
CA SER A 173 1.09 -16.86 0.88
C SER A 173 1.06 -17.59 -0.46
N PHE A 174 0.61 -16.90 -1.50
CA PHE A 174 0.41 -17.52 -2.82
C PHE A 174 1.72 -17.76 -3.58
N PHE A 175 2.64 -16.79 -3.57
CA PHE A 175 3.85 -16.88 -4.39
C PHE A 175 5.09 -17.32 -3.63
N HIS A 176 5.19 -17.03 -2.32
CA HIS A 176 6.42 -17.27 -1.55
C HIS A 176 6.37 -18.53 -0.69
N LEU A 177 5.22 -18.88 -0.08
CA LEU A 177 5.12 -20.07 0.74
C LEU A 177 5.28 -21.33 -0.12
N LYS A 178 6.00 -22.31 0.45
CA LYS A 178 6.15 -23.63 -0.18
C LYS A 178 4.79 -24.31 -0.32
N LYS A 179 4.63 -25.17 -1.34
CA LYS A 179 3.43 -25.99 -1.51
C LYS A 179 3.17 -26.80 -0.24
N GLY A 180 1.93 -26.82 0.23
CA GLY A 180 1.52 -27.52 1.43
C GLY A 180 0.28 -26.91 2.07
N MET A 181 -0.18 -27.51 3.15
CA MET A 181 -1.40 -27.13 3.87
C MET A 181 -1.33 -25.67 4.38
N LEU A 182 -0.17 -25.24 4.91
CA LEU A 182 0.02 -23.88 5.39
C LEU A 182 -0.27 -22.83 4.30
N LYS A 183 0.20 -23.06 3.07
CA LYS A 183 -0.07 -22.16 1.93
C LYS A 183 -1.56 -22.06 1.67
N VAL A 184 -2.26 -23.20 1.60
CA VAL A 184 -3.69 -23.24 1.31
C VAL A 184 -4.48 -22.52 2.40
N ILE A 185 -4.24 -22.87 3.67
CA ILE A 185 -4.93 -22.26 4.82
C ILE A 185 -4.69 -20.74 4.84
N SER A 186 -3.43 -20.29 4.66
CA SER A 186 -3.12 -18.87 4.68
C SER A 186 -3.78 -18.11 3.52
N CYS A 187 -3.80 -18.69 2.31
CA CYS A 187 -4.48 -18.06 1.17
C CYS A 187 -5.99 -17.93 1.43
N LEU A 188 -6.62 -19.00 1.94
CA LEU A 188 -8.03 -19.01 2.32
C LEU A 188 -8.33 -17.95 3.38
N TYR A 189 -7.54 -17.95 4.45
CA TYR A 189 -7.68 -16.99 5.53
C TYR A 189 -7.63 -15.54 5.02
N PHE A 190 -6.60 -15.17 4.26
CA PHE A 190 -6.47 -13.80 3.77
C PHE A 190 -7.58 -13.42 2.77
N ILE A 191 -8.05 -14.35 1.92
CA ILE A 191 -9.19 -14.07 1.03
C ILE A 191 -10.46 -13.81 1.86
N ILE A 192 -10.75 -14.65 2.87
CA ILE A 192 -11.91 -14.44 3.74
C ILE A 192 -11.83 -13.08 4.41
N VAL A 193 -10.68 -12.72 4.98
CA VAL A 193 -10.50 -11.43 5.63
C VAL A 193 -10.70 -10.27 4.64
N ILE A 194 -10.20 -10.36 3.40
CA ILE A 194 -10.40 -9.32 2.37
C ILE A 194 -11.88 -9.20 2.01
N ILE A 195 -12.60 -10.32 1.87
CA ILE A 195 -14.05 -10.31 1.62
C ILE A 195 -14.78 -9.60 2.75
N LEU A 196 -14.43 -9.89 4.01
CA LEU A 196 -15.01 -9.24 5.18
C LEU A 196 -14.76 -7.72 5.22
N THR A 197 -13.69 -7.22 4.61
CA THR A 197 -13.47 -5.76 4.49
C THR A 197 -14.43 -5.09 3.53
N MET A 198 -15.08 -5.82 2.63
CA MET A 198 -15.85 -5.27 1.51
C MET A 198 -15.07 -4.26 0.66
N SER A 199 -13.72 -4.35 0.67
CA SER A 199 -12.85 -3.48 -0.12
C SER A 199 -12.79 -3.95 -1.57
N ARG A 200 -13.57 -3.28 -2.43
CA ARG A 200 -13.55 -3.55 -3.88
C ARG A 200 -12.17 -3.34 -4.48
N GLY A 201 -11.44 -2.30 -4.03
CA GLY A 201 -10.08 -2.02 -4.48
C GLY A 201 -9.17 -3.21 -4.25
N ALA A 202 -9.09 -3.73 -3.01
CA ALA A 202 -8.22 -4.85 -2.66
C ALA A 202 -8.55 -6.13 -3.45
N LEU A 203 -9.85 -6.46 -3.63
CA LEU A 203 -10.26 -7.61 -4.43
C LEU A 203 -9.87 -7.47 -5.89
N PHE A 204 -10.20 -6.34 -6.52
CA PHE A 204 -9.81 -6.08 -7.91
C PHE A 204 -8.30 -6.04 -8.09
N GLY A 205 -7.61 -5.36 -7.17
CA GLY A 205 -6.16 -5.31 -7.16
C GLY A 205 -5.53 -6.70 -7.12
N LEU A 206 -6.07 -7.62 -6.31
CA LEU A 206 -5.61 -9.01 -6.30
C LEU A 206 -5.88 -9.75 -7.60
N VAL A 207 -7.09 -9.63 -8.17
CA VAL A 207 -7.44 -10.27 -9.44
C VAL A 207 -6.50 -9.79 -10.56
N ILE A 208 -6.31 -8.48 -10.68
CA ILE A 208 -5.39 -7.87 -11.66
C ILE A 208 -3.96 -8.34 -11.40
N THR A 209 -3.55 -8.39 -10.13
CA THR A 209 -2.20 -8.87 -9.76
C THR A 209 -1.98 -10.32 -10.18
N LEU A 210 -2.90 -11.21 -9.86
CA LEU A 210 -2.82 -12.62 -10.24
C LEU A 210 -2.78 -12.79 -11.76
N PHE A 211 -3.60 -12.03 -12.48
CA PHE A 211 -3.63 -12.02 -13.94
C PHE A 211 -2.29 -11.56 -14.52
N LEU A 212 -1.79 -10.39 -14.11
CA LEU A 212 -0.53 -9.84 -14.64
C LEU A 212 0.69 -10.67 -14.23
N VAL A 213 0.71 -11.25 -13.04
CA VAL A 213 1.78 -12.18 -12.63
C VAL A 213 1.73 -13.46 -13.47
N ALA A 214 0.54 -13.99 -13.74
CA ALA A 214 0.38 -15.16 -14.62
C ALA A 214 0.86 -14.86 -16.05
N LEU A 215 0.54 -13.69 -16.59
CA LEU A 215 1.08 -13.20 -17.87
C LEU A 215 2.60 -13.07 -17.85
N TYR A 216 3.14 -12.54 -16.78
CA TYR A 216 4.56 -12.33 -16.59
C TYR A 216 5.35 -13.66 -16.48
N ASP A 217 4.85 -14.63 -15.72
CA ASP A 217 5.47 -15.95 -15.52
C ASP A 217 5.30 -16.88 -16.73
N SER A 218 4.36 -16.57 -17.62
CA SER A 218 3.96 -17.48 -18.69
C SER A 218 5.07 -17.73 -19.68
N LYS A 219 5.64 -18.89 -19.59
CA LYS A 219 6.43 -19.55 -20.65
C LYS A 219 5.50 -20.20 -21.70
N GLY A 220 4.42 -19.54 -22.11
CA GLY A 220 3.42 -20.07 -23.02
C GLY A 220 2.27 -20.90 -22.40
N LYS A 221 2.18 -21.00 -21.06
CA LYS A 221 1.14 -21.75 -20.35
C LYS A 221 0.15 -20.85 -19.57
N ILE A 222 -0.05 -19.63 -20.04
CA ILE A 222 -0.89 -18.62 -19.38
C ILE A 222 -2.27 -19.14 -19.08
N LEU A 223 -2.95 -19.66 -20.09
CA LEU A 223 -4.34 -20.09 -20.01
C LEU A 223 -4.53 -21.19 -18.96
N SER A 224 -3.61 -22.16 -18.90
CA SER A 224 -3.66 -23.23 -17.92
C SER A 224 -3.48 -22.74 -16.48
N SER A 225 -2.61 -21.76 -16.25
CA SER A 225 -2.40 -21.18 -14.91
C SER A 225 -3.60 -20.36 -14.49
N LEU A 226 -4.13 -19.53 -15.38
CA LEU A 226 -5.33 -18.71 -15.14
C LEU A 226 -6.56 -19.57 -14.87
N LEU A 227 -6.80 -20.60 -15.69
CA LEU A 227 -7.91 -21.52 -15.50
C LEU A 227 -7.84 -22.26 -14.17
N LYS A 228 -6.66 -22.73 -13.74
CA LYS A 228 -6.48 -23.38 -12.44
C LYS A 228 -6.75 -22.43 -11.28
N THR A 229 -6.25 -21.21 -11.37
CA THR A 229 -6.43 -20.21 -10.31
C THR A 229 -7.89 -19.76 -10.23
N SER A 230 -8.53 -19.48 -11.38
CA SER A 230 -9.95 -19.11 -11.44
C SER A 230 -10.83 -20.25 -10.93
N PHE A 231 -10.57 -21.48 -11.39
CA PHE A 231 -11.31 -22.66 -10.91
C PHE A 231 -11.20 -22.84 -9.39
N PHE A 232 -9.99 -22.72 -8.84
CA PHE A 232 -9.76 -22.83 -7.40
C PHE A 232 -10.51 -21.75 -6.61
N LEU A 233 -10.46 -20.50 -7.06
CA LEU A 233 -11.17 -19.38 -6.43
C LEU A 233 -12.70 -19.53 -6.54
N THR A 234 -13.20 -20.01 -7.70
CA THR A 234 -14.63 -20.27 -7.90
C THR A 234 -15.14 -21.39 -7.01
N VAL A 235 -14.39 -22.51 -6.92
CA VAL A 235 -14.77 -23.64 -6.06
C VAL A 235 -14.82 -23.23 -4.59
N ILE A 236 -13.84 -22.48 -4.12
CA ILE A 236 -13.83 -21.99 -2.74
C ILE A 236 -14.99 -21.03 -2.48
N GLY A 237 -15.18 -20.04 -3.38
CA GLY A 237 -16.30 -19.11 -3.26
C GLY A 237 -17.63 -19.83 -3.24
N PHE A 238 -17.80 -20.85 -4.08
CA PHE A 238 -19.01 -21.66 -4.12
C PHE A 238 -19.22 -22.49 -2.84
N ILE A 239 -18.17 -23.12 -2.29
CA ILE A 239 -18.26 -23.86 -1.03
C ILE A 239 -18.64 -22.93 0.12
N VAL A 240 -18.04 -21.76 0.21
CA VAL A 240 -18.35 -20.77 1.24
C VAL A 240 -19.81 -20.29 1.13
N LEU A 241 -20.29 -20.06 -0.10
CA LEU A 241 -21.67 -19.66 -0.37
C LEU A 241 -22.70 -20.76 -0.01
N LEU A 242 -22.36 -22.04 -0.25
CA LEU A 242 -23.29 -23.14 0.03
C LEU A 242 -23.49 -23.41 1.53
N TYR A 243 -22.49 -23.17 2.36
CA TYR A 243 -22.49 -23.60 3.75
C TYR A 243 -22.69 -22.48 4.77
N SER A 244 -22.88 -21.23 4.35
CA SER A 244 -23.03 -20.12 5.28
C SER A 244 -24.09 -19.12 4.84
N ASN A 245 -25.18 -18.99 5.59
CA ASN A 245 -26.20 -17.95 5.40
C ASN A 245 -25.55 -16.55 5.45
N ALA A 246 -24.61 -16.35 6.39
CA ALA A 246 -23.84 -15.10 6.47
C ALA A 246 -23.00 -14.83 5.22
N ALA A 247 -22.43 -15.86 4.58
CA ALA A 247 -21.71 -15.70 3.32
C ALA A 247 -22.68 -15.38 2.16
N GLN A 248 -23.90 -15.90 2.18
CA GLN A 248 -24.94 -15.56 1.22
C GLN A 248 -25.36 -14.10 1.36
N ASP A 249 -25.56 -13.59 2.57
CA ASP A 249 -25.89 -12.19 2.83
C ASP A 249 -24.77 -11.25 2.39
N ILE A 250 -23.50 -11.62 2.68
CA ILE A 250 -22.32 -10.88 2.20
C ILE A 250 -22.25 -10.90 0.67
N ALA A 251 -22.49 -12.05 0.05
CA ALA A 251 -22.46 -12.19 -1.40
C ALA A 251 -23.60 -11.40 -2.06
N LEU A 252 -24.80 -11.39 -1.46
CA LEU A 252 -25.91 -10.57 -1.91
C LEU A 252 -25.59 -9.08 -1.82
N GLN A 253 -25.11 -8.59 -0.69
CA GLN A 253 -24.71 -7.20 -0.54
C GLN A 253 -23.57 -6.81 -1.50
N PHE A 254 -22.62 -7.72 -1.72
CA PHE A 254 -21.54 -7.51 -2.69
C PHE A 254 -22.07 -7.50 -4.12
N SER A 255 -22.95 -8.46 -4.47
CA SER A 255 -23.56 -8.55 -5.79
C SER A 255 -24.48 -7.35 -6.08
N GLU A 256 -25.30 -6.92 -5.12
CA GLU A 256 -26.11 -5.72 -5.27
C GLU A 256 -25.28 -4.47 -5.55
N ARG A 257 -24.16 -4.29 -4.82
CA ARG A 257 -23.21 -3.20 -5.06
C ARG A 257 -22.46 -3.31 -6.38
N PHE A 258 -22.28 -4.53 -6.87
CA PHE A 258 -21.59 -4.80 -8.14
C PHE A 258 -22.52 -4.74 -9.33
N LEU A 259 -23.68 -5.39 -9.23
CA LEU A 259 -24.68 -5.46 -10.28
C LEU A 259 -25.36 -4.11 -10.51
N SER A 260 -25.52 -3.28 -9.47
CA SER A 260 -26.03 -1.91 -9.62
C SER A 260 -25.18 -1.05 -10.58
N ILE A 261 -23.93 -1.44 -10.80
CA ILE A 261 -23.06 -0.80 -11.81
C ILE A 261 -23.49 -1.22 -13.24
N PHE A 262 -23.91 -2.46 -13.41
CA PHE A 262 -24.24 -3.03 -14.73
C PHE A 262 -25.72 -2.93 -15.07
N SER A 263 -26.60 -2.83 -14.07
CA SER A 263 -28.06 -2.69 -14.29
C SER A 263 -28.48 -1.30 -14.73
N GLY A 264 -27.59 -0.31 -14.68
CA GLY A 264 -27.91 1.08 -14.99
C GLY A 264 -28.78 1.79 -13.94
N GLU A 265 -29.12 1.11 -12.83
CA GLU A 265 -29.87 1.67 -11.72
C GLU A 265 -29.07 2.68 -10.92
N THR A 266 -27.74 2.60 -10.99
CA THR A 266 -26.82 3.55 -10.40
C THR A 266 -26.01 4.25 -11.49
N THR A 267 -25.90 5.58 -11.38
CA THR A 267 -24.98 6.32 -12.24
C THR A 267 -23.54 5.89 -11.97
N ILE A 268 -22.65 6.03 -12.97
CA ILE A 268 -21.20 5.77 -12.80
C ILE A 268 -20.65 6.54 -11.59
N GLU A 269 -21.22 7.70 -11.29
CA GLU A 269 -20.87 8.53 -10.15
C GLU A 269 -21.22 7.88 -8.80
N GLN A 270 -22.42 7.29 -8.68
CA GLN A 270 -22.84 6.53 -7.50
C GLN A 270 -22.09 5.21 -7.37
N ALA A 271 -21.84 4.52 -8.49
CA ALA A 271 -21.06 3.30 -8.57
C ALA A 271 -19.62 3.49 -8.10
N SER A 272 -19.01 4.65 -8.42
CA SER A 272 -17.68 5.05 -7.95
C SER A 272 -17.65 5.52 -6.49
N SER A 273 -18.76 5.39 -5.75
CA SER A 273 -18.90 5.96 -4.39
C SER A 273 -18.66 7.48 -4.35
N GLY A 274 -19.13 8.19 -5.38
CA GLY A 274 -18.97 9.65 -5.50
C GLY A 274 -17.60 10.13 -5.97
N ARG A 275 -16.65 9.22 -6.22
CA ARG A 275 -15.27 9.62 -6.62
C ARG A 275 -15.23 10.41 -7.91
N GLY A 276 -16.08 10.07 -8.88
CA GLY A 276 -16.23 10.83 -10.13
C GLY A 276 -16.69 12.28 -9.90
N LEU A 277 -17.62 12.48 -8.95
CA LEU A 277 -18.07 13.81 -8.55
C LEU A 277 -16.94 14.59 -7.89
N ILE A 278 -16.17 13.96 -7.00
CA ILE A 278 -15.03 14.60 -6.32
C ILE A 278 -14.01 15.08 -7.35
N VAL A 279 -13.63 14.21 -8.31
CA VAL A 279 -12.67 14.57 -9.36
C VAL A 279 -13.19 15.70 -10.25
N ARG A 280 -14.48 15.66 -10.62
CA ARG A 280 -15.13 16.71 -11.43
C ARG A 280 -15.18 18.05 -10.69
N ASP A 281 -15.56 18.01 -9.43
CA ASP A 281 -15.60 19.21 -8.58
C ASP A 281 -14.22 19.83 -8.43
N MET A 282 -13.21 19.00 -8.17
CA MET A 282 -11.83 19.39 -8.11
C MET A 282 -11.33 20.05 -9.38
N TYR A 283 -11.65 19.45 -10.53
CA TYR A 283 -11.29 20.04 -11.82
C TYR A 283 -11.94 21.41 -12.03
N ASN A 284 -13.27 21.52 -11.83
CA ASN A 284 -14.01 22.72 -12.12
C ASN A 284 -13.68 23.87 -11.17
N ASN A 285 -13.55 23.59 -9.88
CA ASN A 285 -13.44 24.62 -8.83
C ASN A 285 -11.97 24.96 -8.49
N HIS A 286 -11.04 24.03 -8.74
CA HIS A 286 -9.64 24.22 -8.35
C HIS A 286 -8.68 24.19 -9.54
N ILE A 287 -8.66 23.11 -10.33
CA ILE A 287 -7.65 22.93 -11.38
C ILE A 287 -7.84 23.91 -12.54
N LYS A 288 -9.09 24.09 -12.99
CA LYS A 288 -9.41 24.94 -14.15
C LYS A 288 -8.94 26.39 -13.99
N ASN A 289 -8.91 26.87 -12.76
CA ASN A 289 -8.54 28.24 -12.41
C ASN A 289 -7.10 28.38 -11.89
N SER A 290 -6.31 27.31 -11.94
CA SER A 290 -4.94 27.31 -11.45
C SER A 290 -4.03 28.15 -12.33
N SER A 291 -3.11 28.88 -11.71
CA SER A 291 -2.01 29.55 -12.38
C SER A 291 -1.03 28.56 -12.98
N ILE A 292 -0.19 28.99 -13.92
CA ILE A 292 0.88 28.14 -14.49
C ILE A 292 1.81 27.59 -13.40
N LEU A 293 2.11 28.39 -12.38
CA LEU A 293 2.95 27.96 -11.27
C LEU A 293 2.28 26.86 -10.44
N GLU A 294 0.99 26.96 -10.17
CA GLU A 294 0.21 25.92 -9.48
C GLU A 294 0.09 24.64 -10.31
N ILE A 295 -0.02 24.75 -11.63
CA ILE A 295 -0.01 23.58 -12.53
C ILE A 295 1.37 22.88 -12.49
N LEU A 296 2.46 23.66 -12.56
CA LEU A 296 3.81 23.09 -12.54
C LEU A 296 4.17 22.50 -11.18
N PHE A 297 3.84 23.19 -10.10
CA PHE A 297 4.33 22.93 -8.76
C PHE A 297 3.27 22.51 -7.74
N GLY A 298 2.00 22.55 -8.10
CA GLY A 298 0.88 22.20 -7.24
C GLY A 298 0.45 23.29 -6.26
N HIS A 299 -0.64 23.00 -5.53
CA HIS A 299 -1.26 23.92 -4.58
C HIS A 299 -0.74 23.74 -3.14
N GLY A 300 0.13 22.72 -2.91
CA GLY A 300 0.62 22.39 -1.57
C GLY A 300 -0.21 21.30 -0.88
N MET A 301 0.33 20.76 0.19
CA MET A 301 -0.16 19.54 0.83
C MET A 301 -1.38 19.74 1.73
N GLY A 302 -1.65 20.94 2.21
CA GLY A 302 -2.75 21.22 3.12
C GLY A 302 -4.04 21.74 2.45
N SER A 303 -4.02 21.90 1.13
CA SER A 303 -5.05 22.66 0.42
C SER A 303 -6.30 21.88 0.03
N ILE A 304 -6.46 20.64 0.48
CA ILE A 304 -7.53 19.78 0.02
C ILE A 304 -8.62 19.66 1.10
N ASN A 305 -9.50 20.64 1.13
CA ASN A 305 -10.80 20.49 1.73
C ASN A 305 -11.84 20.64 0.63
N TYR A 306 -12.20 19.53 -0.03
CA TYR A 306 -13.31 19.54 -0.97
C TYR A 306 -14.61 19.49 -0.21
N MET A 307 -15.54 20.31 -0.65
CA MET A 307 -16.93 20.20 -0.25
C MET A 307 -17.71 19.62 -1.42
N VAL A 308 -18.07 18.35 -1.34
CA VAL A 308 -18.98 17.73 -2.30
C VAL A 308 -20.32 17.51 -1.60
N ASN A 309 -21.37 18.13 -2.09
CA ASN A 309 -22.71 18.06 -1.49
C ASN A 309 -22.72 18.38 0.02
N GLY A 310 -21.89 19.33 0.46
CA GLY A 310 -21.81 19.74 1.87
C GLY A 310 -20.95 18.85 2.77
N SER A 311 -20.34 17.79 2.23
CA SER A 311 -19.42 16.92 2.98
C SER A 311 -17.98 17.23 2.65
N PRO A 312 -17.10 17.41 3.65
CA PRO A 312 -15.67 17.64 3.42
C PRO A 312 -14.98 16.35 2.99
N TYR A 313 -14.12 16.46 1.99
CA TYR A 313 -13.23 15.38 1.55
C TYR A 313 -11.78 15.84 1.60
N GLU A 314 -10.90 15.02 2.16
CA GLU A 314 -9.46 15.30 2.27
C GLU A 314 -8.65 14.79 1.07
N SER A 315 -9.25 14.00 0.18
CA SER A 315 -8.60 13.34 -0.95
C SER A 315 -9.59 13.13 -2.08
N SER A 316 -9.12 13.18 -3.33
CA SER A 316 -9.90 12.80 -4.51
C SER A 316 -10.17 11.29 -4.58
N HIS A 317 -9.56 10.49 -3.71
CA HIS A 317 -9.49 9.03 -3.83
C HIS A 317 -8.90 8.55 -5.17
N ASN A 318 -8.11 9.41 -5.81
CA ASN A 318 -7.35 9.11 -7.02
C ASN A 318 -5.94 9.71 -6.87
N PHE A 319 -4.95 8.85 -6.75
CA PHE A 319 -3.57 9.27 -6.49
C PHE A 319 -3.00 10.20 -7.57
N ILE A 320 -3.30 9.94 -8.83
CA ILE A 320 -2.80 10.78 -9.95
C ILE A 320 -3.33 12.20 -9.80
N VAL A 321 -4.63 12.33 -9.52
CA VAL A 321 -5.28 13.63 -9.33
C VAL A 321 -4.74 14.31 -8.07
N ASP A 322 -4.61 13.58 -6.97
CA ASP A 322 -4.08 14.12 -5.72
C ASP A 322 -2.63 14.59 -5.86
N VAL A 323 -1.76 13.81 -6.52
CA VAL A 323 -0.37 14.20 -6.78
C VAL A 323 -0.31 15.43 -7.70
N PHE A 324 -1.08 15.42 -8.78
CA PHE A 324 -1.14 16.56 -9.69
C PHE A 324 -1.55 17.84 -8.96
N TYR A 325 -2.63 17.78 -8.20
CA TYR A 325 -3.15 18.94 -7.49
C TYR A 325 -2.19 19.42 -6.39
N ARG A 326 -1.69 18.50 -5.55
CA ARG A 326 -0.81 18.85 -4.42
C ARG A 326 0.58 19.27 -4.83
N ASN A 327 1.17 18.56 -5.78
CA ASN A 327 2.61 18.63 -6.08
C ASN A 327 2.90 19.05 -7.53
N GLY A 328 1.88 19.22 -8.36
CA GLY A 328 2.00 19.66 -9.75
C GLY A 328 2.42 18.57 -10.73
N ILE A 329 2.45 18.96 -12.00
CA ILE A 329 2.71 18.05 -13.12
C ILE A 329 4.16 17.51 -13.10
N LEU A 330 5.14 18.29 -12.63
CA LEU A 330 6.54 17.88 -12.62
C LEU A 330 6.76 16.65 -11.74
N ILE A 331 6.14 16.63 -10.56
CA ILE A 331 6.22 15.50 -9.64
C ILE A 331 5.43 14.31 -10.16
N LEU A 332 4.26 14.55 -10.73
CA LEU A 332 3.48 13.48 -11.36
C LEU A 332 4.28 12.80 -12.47
N LEU A 333 4.92 13.55 -13.35
CA LEU A 333 5.78 13.00 -14.40
C LEU A 333 6.98 12.22 -13.82
N GLY A 334 7.60 12.74 -12.76
CA GLY A 334 8.67 12.04 -12.04
C GLY A 334 8.20 10.69 -11.47
N TYR A 335 7.02 10.65 -10.87
CA TYR A 335 6.41 9.42 -10.37
C TYR A 335 6.12 8.43 -11.51
N LEU A 336 5.50 8.88 -12.60
CA LEU A 336 5.22 8.02 -13.75
C LEU A 336 6.51 7.46 -14.37
N ALA A 337 7.55 8.29 -14.49
CA ALA A 337 8.86 7.85 -14.96
C ALA A 337 9.47 6.78 -14.05
N LEU A 338 9.34 6.93 -12.71
CA LEU A 338 9.78 5.92 -11.75
C LEU A 338 9.03 4.60 -11.93
N VAL A 339 7.70 4.64 -12.08
CA VAL A 339 6.89 3.42 -12.30
C VAL A 339 7.28 2.74 -13.61
N ILE A 340 7.44 3.49 -14.69
CA ILE A 340 7.90 2.96 -15.99
C ILE A 340 9.29 2.32 -15.85
N TYR A 341 10.21 2.98 -15.15
CA TYR A 341 11.54 2.45 -14.89
C TYR A 341 11.51 1.13 -14.12
N LEU A 342 10.68 1.03 -13.07
CA LEU A 342 10.49 -0.21 -12.32
C LEU A 342 9.88 -1.32 -13.17
N CYS A 343 8.87 -1.02 -14.01
CA CYS A 343 8.34 -1.95 -14.99
C CYS A 343 9.46 -2.47 -15.90
N PHE A 344 10.25 -1.57 -16.48
CA PHE A 344 11.37 -1.95 -17.33
C PHE A 344 12.37 -2.86 -16.60
N MET A 345 12.72 -2.57 -15.33
CA MET A 345 13.59 -3.41 -14.53
C MET A 345 13.02 -4.82 -14.33
N PHE A 346 11.74 -4.97 -14.02
CA PHE A 346 11.10 -6.26 -13.88
C PHE A 346 11.12 -7.04 -15.21
N PHE A 347 10.76 -6.43 -16.32
CA PHE A 347 10.74 -7.08 -17.63
C PHE A 347 12.13 -7.46 -18.13
N LYS A 348 13.14 -6.58 -17.92
CA LYS A 348 14.53 -6.87 -18.27
C LYS A 348 15.09 -8.09 -17.52
N ASN A 349 14.71 -8.25 -16.25
CA ASN A 349 15.20 -9.32 -15.38
C ASN A 349 14.24 -10.51 -15.28
N ARG A 350 13.31 -10.67 -16.23
CA ARG A 350 12.21 -11.64 -16.18
C ARG A 350 12.63 -13.07 -15.85
N LYS A 351 13.78 -13.55 -16.39
CA LYS A 351 14.24 -14.93 -16.16
C LYS A 351 14.65 -15.25 -14.71
N GLY A 352 14.94 -14.22 -13.91
CA GLY A 352 15.34 -14.36 -12.50
C GLY A 352 14.46 -13.56 -11.53
N ALA A 353 13.34 -13.00 -12.03
CA ALA A 353 12.47 -12.16 -11.23
C ALA A 353 11.71 -12.98 -10.19
N ASP A 354 11.55 -12.38 -9.03
CA ASP A 354 10.75 -12.93 -7.96
C ASP A 354 9.28 -12.57 -8.17
N LEU A 355 8.43 -13.58 -8.36
CA LEU A 355 7.00 -13.39 -8.59
C LEU A 355 6.30 -12.70 -7.42
N THR A 356 6.79 -12.88 -6.20
CA THR A 356 6.26 -12.20 -5.02
C THR A 356 6.51 -10.70 -5.10
N LEU A 357 7.75 -10.30 -5.45
CA LEU A 357 8.09 -8.88 -5.63
C LEU A 357 7.34 -8.25 -6.80
N PHE A 358 7.19 -8.97 -7.91
CA PHE A 358 6.38 -8.47 -9.02
C PHE A 358 4.90 -8.36 -8.64
N GLY A 359 4.37 -9.32 -7.91
CA GLY A 359 3.02 -9.26 -7.35
C GLY A 359 2.82 -8.06 -6.43
N PHE A 360 3.77 -7.80 -5.53
CA PHE A 360 3.73 -6.59 -4.70
C PHE A 360 3.77 -5.32 -5.52
N PHE A 361 4.64 -5.27 -6.53
CA PHE A 361 4.74 -4.12 -7.41
C PHE A 361 3.39 -3.81 -8.07
N VAL A 362 2.77 -4.82 -8.70
CA VAL A 362 1.47 -4.63 -9.37
C VAL A 362 0.38 -4.22 -8.38
N PHE A 363 0.27 -4.94 -7.27
CA PHE A 363 -0.79 -4.72 -6.29
C PHE A 363 -0.70 -3.34 -5.62
N LEU A 364 0.49 -2.96 -5.16
CA LEU A 364 0.70 -1.66 -4.52
C LEU A 364 0.40 -0.49 -5.48
N HIS A 365 0.84 -0.60 -6.75
CA HIS A 365 0.59 0.47 -7.72
C HIS A 365 -0.87 0.52 -8.18
N PHE A 366 -1.56 -0.62 -8.22
CA PHE A 366 -3.00 -0.62 -8.46
C PHE A 366 -3.76 0.02 -7.28
N GLU A 367 -3.44 -0.40 -6.05
CA GLU A 367 -4.09 0.14 -4.85
C GLU A 367 -3.85 1.63 -4.68
N ILE A 368 -2.65 2.13 -4.97
CA ILE A 368 -2.35 3.57 -4.87
C ILE A 368 -3.19 4.40 -5.85
N LEU A 369 -3.55 3.85 -7.01
CA LEU A 369 -4.40 4.54 -7.99
C LEU A 369 -5.83 4.71 -7.49
N VAL A 370 -6.37 3.72 -6.78
CA VAL A 370 -7.77 3.70 -6.31
C VAL A 370 -7.93 4.18 -4.87
N ASN A 371 -6.85 4.18 -4.10
CA ASN A 371 -6.81 4.63 -2.72
C ASN A 371 -5.42 5.23 -2.43
N PRO A 372 -5.27 6.54 -2.30
CA PRO A 372 -3.98 7.19 -2.11
C PRO A 372 -3.40 6.95 -0.71
N TYR A 373 -3.26 5.69 -0.32
CA TYR A 373 -2.77 5.25 1.00
C TYR A 373 -1.38 5.79 1.37
N VAL A 374 -0.62 6.24 0.38
CA VAL A 374 0.71 6.85 0.58
C VAL A 374 0.63 8.10 1.46
N TYR A 375 -0.54 8.77 1.45
CA TYR A 375 -0.80 9.92 2.30
C TYR A 375 -1.38 9.56 3.68
N ALA A 376 -1.59 8.27 3.96
CA ALA A 376 -2.04 7.81 5.26
C ALA A 376 -0.83 7.61 6.20
N ALA A 377 -0.81 8.31 7.32
CA ALA A 377 0.28 8.22 8.30
C ALA A 377 0.48 6.79 8.85
N GLN A 378 -0.60 6.00 8.93
CA GLN A 378 -0.59 4.63 9.45
C GLN A 378 0.09 3.64 8.53
N THR A 379 -0.08 3.78 7.21
CA THR A 379 0.26 2.75 6.23
C THR A 379 1.10 3.25 5.06
N GLY A 380 1.14 4.56 4.84
CA GLY A 380 1.83 5.15 3.68
C GLY A 380 3.32 4.83 3.62
N TRP A 381 3.97 4.71 4.76
CA TRP A 381 5.39 4.37 4.87
C TRP A 381 5.73 2.98 4.29
N ILE A 382 4.76 2.06 4.20
CA ILE A 382 4.92 0.74 3.58
C ILE A 382 5.38 0.88 2.13
N TYR A 383 4.86 1.89 1.42
CA TYR A 383 5.29 2.14 0.04
C TYR A 383 6.79 2.48 -0.05
N GLY A 384 7.31 3.28 0.89
CA GLY A 384 8.74 3.58 0.96
C GLY A 384 9.60 2.33 1.16
N LEU A 385 9.16 1.41 2.02
CA LEU A 385 9.84 0.12 2.23
C LEU A 385 9.89 -0.71 0.94
N PHE A 386 8.75 -0.90 0.29
CA PHE A 386 8.69 -1.70 -0.93
C PHE A 386 9.42 -1.06 -2.10
N LEU A 387 9.36 0.27 -2.22
CA LEU A 387 10.13 0.99 -3.25
C LEU A 387 11.64 0.74 -3.10
N ALA A 388 12.17 0.77 -1.87
CA ALA A 388 13.57 0.44 -1.61
C ALA A 388 13.90 -1.01 -1.98
N ILE A 389 13.00 -1.95 -1.66
CA ILE A 389 13.15 -3.37 -2.00
C ILE A 389 13.13 -3.56 -3.53
N PHE A 390 12.20 -2.93 -4.24
CA PHE A 390 12.12 -3.02 -5.70
C PHE A 390 13.38 -2.52 -6.39
N LEU A 391 13.91 -1.38 -5.97
CA LEU A 391 15.14 -0.82 -6.52
C LEU A 391 16.39 -1.67 -6.19
N ASN A 392 16.35 -2.45 -5.11
CA ASN A 392 17.44 -3.32 -4.69
C ASN A 392 17.20 -4.82 -4.96
N GLN A 393 16.14 -5.20 -5.69
CA GLN A 393 15.75 -6.60 -5.93
C GLN A 393 16.91 -7.50 -6.40
N ASN A 394 17.84 -6.97 -7.22
CA ASN A 394 18.99 -7.70 -7.71
C ASN A 394 20.02 -8.04 -6.60
N ARG A 395 20.04 -7.28 -5.50
CA ARG A 395 20.95 -7.53 -4.35
C ARG A 395 20.42 -8.62 -3.42
N LEU A 396 19.11 -8.71 -3.26
CA LEU A 396 18.48 -9.70 -2.39
C LEU A 396 18.79 -11.17 -2.81
N GLY A 397 19.20 -11.39 -4.07
CA GLY A 397 19.66 -12.69 -4.57
C GLY A 397 21.16 -12.98 -4.38
N HIS A 398 22.00 -11.96 -4.19
CA HIS A 398 23.45 -12.12 -4.17
C HIS A 398 24.06 -12.50 -2.80
N TYR A 399 23.31 -12.38 -1.71
CA TYR A 399 23.82 -12.68 -0.36
C TYR A 399 24.19 -14.16 -0.19
N LYS A 400 23.59 -15.09 -0.94
CA LYS A 400 23.99 -16.51 -0.95
C LYS A 400 25.36 -16.76 -1.60
N ARG A 401 25.78 -15.92 -2.54
CA ARG A 401 27.06 -16.12 -3.26
C ARG A 401 28.29 -15.65 -2.49
N LYS A 402 28.18 -14.64 -1.64
CA LYS A 402 29.33 -14.15 -0.85
C LYS A 402 29.65 -15.03 0.38
N LYS A 403 28.69 -15.82 0.87
CA LYS A 403 28.93 -16.72 2.01
C LYS A 403 29.71 -17.98 1.65
N ILE A 404 29.79 -18.32 0.35
CA ILE A 404 30.54 -19.51 -0.15
C ILE A 404 32.04 -19.21 -0.39
N ILE A 405 32.45 -17.94 -0.36
CA ILE A 405 33.83 -17.52 -0.63
C ILE A 405 34.61 -17.19 0.68
N LEU A 406 33.93 -17.25 1.83
CA LEU A 406 34.51 -16.92 3.14
C LEU A 406 34.49 -18.10 4.14
N GLU A 407 34.20 -19.32 3.70
CA GLU A 407 34.48 -20.59 4.36
C GLU A 407 35.53 -21.35 3.56
#